data_35d72efea53a03bfb9ab132c79c4f56a
#
_entry.id   35d72efea53a03bfb9ab132c79c4f56a
#
_cell.length_a   1.000
_cell.length_b   1.000
_cell.length_c   1.000
_cell.angle_alpha   90.00
_cell.angle_beta   90.00
_cell.angle_gamma   90.00
#
_symmetry.space_group_name_H-M   'P 1'
#
loop_
_entity.id
_entity.type
_entity.pdbx_description
1 polymer ?
#
loop_
_entity_poly.entity_id
_entity_poly.type
_entity_poly.pdbx_seq_one_letter_code
_entity_poly.pdbx_strand_id
1 'polypeptide(L)'
;MNKLQEADLQININKCKFHVQKIIFLEFLMSIKKLKMNSRKMQAVVDWSTFNNLTQMQFFIDFCNFYQRFIKNFSKIVHSMIQLIQKKIIFEWNEVCQIVFNHMKRYMIKTSILHHFDQTCETILKINLFNYINDEVLSQYDDEEVLHSIVFYSKNMFFAECNYEIYDKKLLIIIQAFKHWWFKLKLTDISIKMFIDHQALISLMKDKELSRHQMRWVQKLIDFNFRIMYWSDKQNIKINALTR
;
A
#
# COMPACT_ATOMS: atom_id res chain seq x y z
N MET A 1 -16.22 29.72 6.47
CA MET A 1 -15.25 30.69 5.93
C MET A 1 -14.40 31.31 7.05
N ASN A 2 -14.95 31.70 8.19
CA ASN A 2 -14.19 32.32 9.26
C ASN A 2 -12.91 31.56 9.72
N LYS A 3 -12.99 30.24 9.90
CA LYS A 3 -11.82 29.42 10.27
C LYS A 3 -10.67 29.42 9.25
N LEU A 4 -10.95 29.68 7.98
CA LEU A 4 -9.93 29.77 6.93
C LEU A 4 -9.29 31.15 6.89
N GLN A 5 -10.07 32.18 7.21
CA GLN A 5 -9.54 33.54 7.38
C GLN A 5 -8.67 33.66 8.64
N GLU A 6 -9.07 33.01 9.74
CA GLU A 6 -8.27 32.92 10.98
C GLU A 6 -6.92 32.21 10.76
N ALA A 7 -6.84 31.34 9.75
CA ALA A 7 -5.62 30.61 9.38
C ALA A 7 -4.82 31.30 8.24
N ASP A 8 -5.15 32.54 7.86
CA ASP A 8 -4.53 33.27 6.75
C ASP A 8 -4.54 32.52 5.40
N LEU A 9 -5.56 31.66 5.18
CA LEU A 9 -5.67 30.88 3.96
C LEU A 9 -6.58 31.58 2.94
N GLN A 10 -6.03 31.88 1.76
CA GLN A 10 -6.79 32.44 0.66
C GLN A 10 -7.54 31.35 -0.10
N ILE A 11 -8.84 31.58 -0.36
CA ILE A 11 -9.72 30.66 -1.08
C ILE A 11 -9.94 31.17 -2.50
N ASN A 12 -9.67 30.36 -3.49
CA ASN A 12 -10.08 30.63 -4.86
C ASN A 12 -11.47 30.02 -5.09
N ILE A 13 -12.51 30.87 -5.02
CA ILE A 13 -13.92 30.46 -5.16
C ILE A 13 -14.19 29.74 -6.48
N ASN A 14 -13.54 30.16 -7.58
CA ASN A 14 -13.72 29.54 -8.90
C ASN A 14 -13.22 28.08 -8.96
N LYS A 15 -12.33 27.67 -8.05
CA LYS A 15 -11.84 26.31 -7.92
C LYS A 15 -12.61 25.50 -6.89
N CYS A 16 -13.46 26.12 -6.09
CA CYS A 16 -14.26 25.44 -5.08
C CYS A 16 -15.47 24.74 -5.72
N LYS A 17 -15.73 23.53 -5.27
CA LYS A 17 -16.91 22.75 -5.65
C LYS A 17 -17.67 22.37 -4.39
N PHE A 18 -18.93 22.80 -4.32
CA PHE A 18 -19.80 22.53 -3.17
C PHE A 18 -20.90 21.55 -3.58
N HIS A 19 -21.40 20.74 -2.64
CA HIS A 19 -22.51 19.82 -2.81
C HIS A 19 -22.36 18.83 -3.99
N VAL A 20 -21.12 18.43 -4.31
CA VAL A 20 -20.85 17.46 -5.38
C VAL A 20 -20.71 16.05 -4.79
N GLN A 21 -21.36 15.06 -5.43
CA GLN A 21 -21.25 13.65 -5.02
C GLN A 21 -19.95 13.01 -5.50
N LYS A 22 -19.34 13.55 -6.55
CA LYS A 22 -18.07 13.07 -7.13
C LYS A 22 -17.21 14.24 -7.54
N ILE A 23 -15.91 14.16 -7.24
CA ILE A 23 -14.92 15.18 -7.59
C ILE A 23 -13.62 14.51 -8.03
N ILE A 24 -12.94 15.14 -8.99
CA ILE A 24 -11.56 14.77 -9.31
C ILE A 24 -10.65 15.63 -8.44
N PHE A 25 -9.87 14.98 -7.57
CA PHE A 25 -8.91 15.62 -6.70
C PHE A 25 -7.59 14.84 -6.73
N LEU A 26 -6.47 15.53 -6.95
CA LEU A 26 -5.13 14.94 -7.09
C LEU A 26 -5.13 13.71 -8.03
N GLU A 27 -5.76 13.84 -9.20
CA GLU A 27 -5.86 12.79 -10.23
C GLU A 27 -6.67 11.54 -9.81
N PHE A 28 -7.40 11.60 -8.70
CA PHE A 28 -8.30 10.55 -8.24
C PHE A 28 -9.75 10.98 -8.39
N LEU A 29 -10.61 10.05 -8.77
CA LEU A 29 -12.05 10.22 -8.69
C LEU A 29 -12.51 9.85 -7.27
N MET A 30 -12.81 10.88 -6.48
CA MET A 30 -13.33 10.75 -5.13
C MET A 30 -14.84 10.83 -5.15
N SER A 31 -15.50 9.92 -4.46
CA SER A 31 -16.93 9.95 -4.12
C SER A 31 -17.10 9.88 -2.61
N ILE A 32 -18.32 9.94 -2.09
CA ILE A 32 -18.60 9.96 -0.65
C ILE A 32 -17.93 8.78 0.10
N LYS A 33 -18.00 7.56 -0.46
CA LYS A 33 -17.45 6.35 0.18
C LYS A 33 -16.25 5.75 -0.57
N LYS A 34 -15.96 6.17 -1.81
CA LYS A 34 -15.05 5.43 -2.71
C LYS A 34 -14.04 6.32 -3.38
N LEU A 35 -12.83 5.79 -3.52
CA LEU A 35 -11.71 6.39 -4.23
C LEU A 35 -11.35 5.50 -5.42
N LYS A 36 -11.24 6.09 -6.60
CA LYS A 36 -10.86 5.40 -7.85
C LYS A 36 -9.79 6.17 -8.60
N MET A 37 -9.04 5.48 -9.43
CA MET A 37 -8.18 6.12 -10.41
C MET A 37 -9.04 6.85 -11.46
N ASN A 38 -8.56 8.00 -11.93
CA ASN A 38 -9.24 8.77 -12.98
C ASN A 38 -9.25 7.98 -14.31
N SER A 39 -10.42 7.86 -14.94
CA SER A 39 -10.58 7.11 -16.20
C SER A 39 -9.70 7.62 -17.33
N ARG A 40 -9.46 8.95 -17.41
CA ARG A 40 -8.54 9.53 -18.41
C ARG A 40 -7.11 9.02 -18.24
N LYS A 41 -6.67 8.85 -16.96
CA LYS A 41 -5.33 8.32 -16.67
C LYS A 41 -5.24 6.83 -16.96
N MET A 42 -6.34 6.09 -16.71
CA MET A 42 -6.41 4.68 -17.11
C MET A 42 -6.29 4.52 -18.62
N GLN A 43 -6.99 5.37 -19.39
CA GLN A 43 -6.88 5.36 -20.86
C GLN A 43 -5.45 5.69 -21.32
N ALA A 44 -4.80 6.69 -20.72
CA ALA A 44 -3.41 7.01 -21.02
C ALA A 44 -2.45 5.81 -20.79
N VAL A 45 -2.71 4.95 -19.80
CA VAL A 45 -1.95 3.71 -19.61
C VAL A 45 -2.21 2.70 -20.71
N VAL A 46 -3.46 2.56 -21.15
CA VAL A 46 -3.83 1.66 -22.26
C VAL A 46 -3.08 2.06 -23.53
N ASP A 47 -3.09 3.37 -23.83
CA ASP A 47 -2.51 3.94 -25.05
C ASP A 47 -1.00 4.12 -24.98
N TRP A 48 -0.38 3.83 -23.82
CA TRP A 48 1.06 3.99 -23.63
C TRP A 48 1.84 3.05 -24.54
N SER A 49 2.71 3.62 -25.38
CA SER A 49 3.57 2.87 -26.30
C SER A 49 4.72 2.16 -25.57
N THR A 50 5.38 1.23 -26.25
CA THR A 50 6.62 0.60 -25.78
C THR A 50 7.74 1.63 -25.63
N PHE A 51 8.74 1.33 -24.84
CA PHE A 51 9.82 2.26 -24.50
C PHE A 51 11.00 2.09 -25.47
N ASN A 52 11.51 3.21 -25.92
CA ASN A 52 12.69 3.29 -26.79
C ASN A 52 13.98 3.55 -25.97
N ASN A 53 13.84 3.97 -24.72
CA ASN A 53 14.96 4.25 -23.83
C ASN A 53 14.59 4.07 -22.36
N LEU A 54 15.64 4.01 -21.52
CA LEU A 54 15.52 3.82 -20.09
C LEU A 54 14.72 4.92 -19.38
N THR A 55 14.86 6.17 -19.84
CA THR A 55 14.17 7.32 -19.25
C THR A 55 12.64 7.20 -19.40
N GLN A 56 12.17 6.77 -20.57
CA GLN A 56 10.73 6.54 -20.77
C GLN A 56 10.19 5.43 -19.85
N MET A 57 10.98 4.37 -19.66
CA MET A 57 10.61 3.30 -18.74
C MET A 57 10.56 3.79 -17.29
N GLN A 58 11.52 4.63 -16.87
CA GLN A 58 11.50 5.27 -15.55
C GLN A 58 10.24 6.13 -15.35
N PHE A 59 9.89 6.96 -16.33
CA PHE A 59 8.65 7.76 -16.29
C PHE A 59 7.40 6.91 -16.12
N PHE A 60 7.34 5.77 -16.81
CA PHE A 60 6.20 4.86 -16.65
C PHE A 60 6.15 4.23 -15.25
N ILE A 61 7.30 3.82 -14.70
CA ILE A 61 7.37 3.27 -13.34
C ILE A 61 6.98 4.33 -12.32
N ASP A 62 7.44 5.57 -12.45
CA ASP A 62 7.08 6.67 -11.56
C ASP A 62 5.60 6.99 -11.63
N PHE A 63 5.03 6.96 -12.83
CA PHE A 63 3.58 7.07 -13.01
C PHE A 63 2.84 5.94 -12.29
N CYS A 64 3.28 4.69 -12.44
CA CYS A 64 2.68 3.54 -11.75
C CYS A 64 2.86 3.63 -10.23
N ASN A 65 4.00 4.11 -9.74
CA ASN A 65 4.27 4.34 -8.32
C ASN A 65 3.26 5.31 -7.67
N PHE A 66 2.85 6.35 -8.39
CA PHE A 66 1.81 7.26 -7.90
C PHE A 66 0.48 6.53 -7.62
N TYR A 67 0.16 5.51 -8.42
CA TYR A 67 -1.06 4.71 -8.28
C TYR A 67 -0.88 3.39 -7.53
N GLN A 68 0.29 3.11 -6.95
CA GLN A 68 0.58 1.86 -6.24
C GLN A 68 -0.44 1.51 -5.16
N ARG A 69 -1.04 2.53 -4.52
CA ARG A 69 -2.06 2.35 -3.49
C ARG A 69 -3.31 1.59 -3.94
N PHE A 70 -3.55 1.49 -5.24
CA PHE A 70 -4.67 0.75 -5.83
C PHE A 70 -4.28 -0.65 -6.27
N ILE A 71 -2.99 -1.00 -6.25
CA ILE A 71 -2.47 -2.22 -6.86
C ILE A 71 -1.88 -3.10 -5.77
N LYS A 72 -2.50 -4.27 -5.60
CA LYS A 72 -1.98 -5.30 -4.70
C LYS A 72 -0.66 -5.86 -5.25
N ASN A 73 0.31 -6.12 -4.37
CA ASN A 73 1.61 -6.71 -4.69
C ASN A 73 2.40 -5.89 -5.75
N PHE A 74 2.27 -4.58 -5.72
CA PHE A 74 2.85 -3.68 -6.71
C PHE A 74 4.36 -3.90 -6.90
N SER A 75 5.14 -3.92 -5.81
CA SER A 75 6.60 -4.09 -5.89
C SER A 75 7.02 -5.40 -6.52
N LYS A 76 6.25 -6.48 -6.33
CA LYS A 76 6.52 -7.77 -6.98
C LYS A 76 6.36 -7.67 -8.50
N ILE A 77 5.35 -6.92 -8.96
CA ILE A 77 5.06 -6.76 -10.39
C ILE A 77 6.14 -5.88 -11.05
N VAL A 78 6.53 -4.79 -10.39
CA VAL A 78 7.50 -3.81 -10.92
C VAL A 78 8.95 -4.29 -10.77
N HIS A 79 9.22 -5.22 -9.86
CA HIS A 79 10.57 -5.66 -9.50
C HIS A 79 11.42 -6.04 -10.73
N SER A 80 10.87 -6.81 -11.66
CA SER A 80 11.57 -7.22 -12.88
C SER A 80 11.93 -6.03 -13.78
N MET A 81 11.07 -5.02 -13.87
CA MET A 81 11.39 -3.79 -14.61
C MET A 81 12.48 -2.97 -13.90
N ILE A 82 12.43 -2.88 -12.57
CA ILE A 82 13.44 -2.18 -11.79
C ILE A 82 14.81 -2.85 -11.93
N GLN A 83 14.87 -4.18 -11.97
CA GLN A 83 16.13 -4.90 -12.18
C GLN A 83 16.78 -4.58 -13.53
N LEU A 84 15.98 -4.33 -14.57
CA LEU A 84 16.49 -3.93 -15.89
C LEU A 84 17.13 -2.53 -15.85
N ILE A 85 16.58 -1.64 -15.02
CA ILE A 85 17.13 -0.28 -14.83
C ILE A 85 18.44 -0.31 -14.06
N GLN A 86 18.56 -1.19 -13.06
CA GLN A 86 19.74 -1.23 -12.17
C GLN A 86 20.98 -1.85 -12.80
N LYS A 87 20.80 -2.77 -13.77
CA LYS A 87 21.93 -3.31 -14.53
C LYS A 87 22.42 -2.22 -15.46
N LYS A 88 23.66 -1.76 -15.32
CA LYS A 88 24.37 -0.85 -16.24
C LYS A 88 24.59 -1.49 -17.62
N ILE A 89 23.55 -2.07 -18.19
CA ILE A 89 23.54 -2.79 -19.45
C ILE A 89 22.89 -1.86 -20.48
N ILE A 90 23.32 -1.96 -21.72
CA ILE A 90 22.66 -1.29 -22.87
C ILE A 90 21.18 -1.67 -22.81
N PHE A 91 20.32 -0.66 -22.81
CA PHE A 91 18.88 -0.86 -22.76
C PHE A 91 18.41 -1.57 -24.03
N GLU A 92 17.99 -2.81 -23.90
CA GLU A 92 17.37 -3.59 -24.96
C GLU A 92 15.96 -4.00 -24.55
N TRP A 93 14.98 -3.59 -25.38
CA TRP A 93 13.60 -3.98 -25.18
C TRP A 93 13.40 -5.42 -25.67
N ASN A 94 13.26 -6.37 -24.76
CA ASN A 94 13.07 -7.78 -25.06
C ASN A 94 11.64 -8.26 -24.75
N GLU A 95 11.33 -9.52 -25.09
CA GLU A 95 10.00 -10.10 -24.84
C GLU A 95 9.63 -10.13 -23.35
N VAL A 96 10.58 -10.31 -22.45
CA VAL A 96 10.35 -10.30 -21.01
C VAL A 96 9.87 -8.91 -20.56
N CYS A 97 10.51 -7.85 -21.07
CA CYS A 97 10.09 -6.47 -20.82
C CYS A 97 8.67 -6.24 -21.32
N GLN A 98 8.34 -6.75 -22.51
CA GLN A 98 7.01 -6.59 -23.10
C GLN A 98 5.94 -7.32 -22.28
N ILE A 99 6.22 -8.53 -21.79
CA ILE A 99 5.31 -9.30 -20.95
C ILE A 99 5.04 -8.55 -19.64
N VAL A 100 6.09 -8.06 -18.96
CA VAL A 100 5.96 -7.32 -17.70
C VAL A 100 5.19 -6.01 -17.92
N PHE A 101 5.50 -5.29 -18.99
CA PHE A 101 4.79 -4.07 -19.36
C PHE A 101 3.29 -4.32 -19.58
N ASN A 102 2.94 -5.36 -20.34
CA ASN A 102 1.56 -5.73 -20.57
C ASN A 102 0.86 -6.18 -19.27
N HIS A 103 1.56 -6.87 -18.37
CA HIS A 103 1.05 -7.20 -17.05
C HIS A 103 0.75 -5.93 -16.24
N MET A 104 1.69 -4.98 -16.19
CA MET A 104 1.49 -3.71 -15.50
C MET A 104 0.27 -2.95 -16.04
N LYS A 105 0.12 -2.84 -17.36
CA LYS A 105 -1.07 -2.23 -17.97
C LYS A 105 -2.35 -2.90 -17.49
N ARG A 106 -2.40 -4.24 -17.49
CA ARG A 106 -3.58 -4.99 -17.04
C ARG A 106 -3.90 -4.72 -15.56
N TYR A 107 -2.88 -4.67 -14.70
CA TYR A 107 -3.09 -4.36 -13.28
C TYR A 107 -3.57 -2.94 -13.08
N MET A 108 -3.03 -1.97 -13.81
CA MET A 108 -3.47 -0.58 -13.76
C MET A 108 -4.93 -0.40 -14.21
N ILE A 109 -5.36 -1.15 -15.22
CA ILE A 109 -6.75 -1.13 -15.72
C ILE A 109 -7.69 -1.81 -14.71
N LYS A 110 -7.24 -2.89 -14.06
CA LYS A 110 -8.00 -3.62 -13.05
C LYS A 110 -7.84 -3.04 -11.63
N THR A 111 -7.52 -1.74 -11.52
CA THR A 111 -7.30 -1.12 -10.20
C THR A 111 -8.48 -1.34 -9.27
N SER A 112 -8.16 -1.64 -8.02
CA SER A 112 -9.15 -1.82 -6.97
C SER A 112 -9.89 -0.51 -6.69
N ILE A 113 -11.17 -0.63 -6.37
CA ILE A 113 -11.93 0.47 -5.80
C ILE A 113 -11.57 0.50 -4.31
N LEU A 114 -10.99 1.60 -3.87
CA LEU A 114 -10.67 1.79 -2.46
C LEU A 114 -11.81 2.51 -1.75
N HIS A 115 -11.98 2.21 -0.47
CA HIS A 115 -12.89 2.94 0.41
C HIS A 115 -12.14 4.01 1.20
N HIS A 116 -12.87 5.03 1.66
CA HIS A 116 -12.31 6.01 2.58
C HIS A 116 -12.09 5.36 3.94
N PHE A 117 -11.02 5.77 4.63
CA PHE A 117 -10.75 5.32 5.98
C PHE A 117 -11.73 5.96 6.95
N ASP A 118 -12.36 5.15 7.79
CA ASP A 118 -13.23 5.58 8.88
C ASP A 118 -12.63 5.16 10.22
N GLN A 119 -12.43 6.12 11.13
CA GLN A 119 -11.83 5.86 12.44
C GLN A 119 -12.72 5.03 13.37
N THR A 120 -14.02 4.98 13.10
CA THR A 120 -15.02 4.26 13.90
C THR A 120 -15.20 2.81 13.46
N CYS A 121 -14.63 2.42 12.31
CA CYS A 121 -14.75 1.08 11.77
C CYS A 121 -13.60 0.15 12.22
N GLU A 122 -13.91 -1.15 12.36
CA GLU A 122 -12.90 -2.15 12.67
C GLU A 122 -11.84 -2.21 11.59
N THR A 123 -10.58 -1.98 11.98
CA THR A 123 -9.44 -1.91 11.07
C THR A 123 -8.65 -3.20 11.05
N ILE A 124 -8.43 -3.73 9.86
CA ILE A 124 -7.63 -4.92 9.59
C ILE A 124 -6.38 -4.54 8.82
N LEU A 125 -5.23 -4.83 9.40
CA LEU A 125 -3.93 -4.70 8.78
C LEU A 125 -3.37 -6.07 8.43
N LYS A 126 -3.21 -6.39 7.15
CA LYS A 126 -2.56 -7.61 6.69
C LYS A 126 -1.17 -7.30 6.21
N ILE A 127 -0.19 -8.04 6.73
CA ILE A 127 1.23 -7.88 6.40
C ILE A 127 1.73 -9.23 5.90
N ASN A 128 2.37 -9.22 4.75
CA ASN A 128 3.01 -10.38 4.14
C ASN A 128 4.43 -10.03 3.71
N LEU A 129 5.38 -10.88 4.06
CA LEU A 129 6.76 -10.81 3.59
C LEU A 129 7.03 -11.98 2.65
N PHE A 130 7.14 -11.68 1.38
CA PHE A 130 7.53 -12.67 0.37
C PHE A 130 8.92 -12.36 -0.17
N ASN A 131 9.89 -13.25 0.09
CA ASN A 131 11.30 -13.01 -0.17
C ASN A 131 11.79 -11.72 0.50
N TYR A 132 11.98 -10.64 -0.26
CA TYR A 132 12.44 -9.34 0.21
C TYR A 132 11.42 -8.22 -0.09
N ILE A 133 10.18 -8.60 -0.35
CA ILE A 133 9.10 -7.68 -0.67
C ILE A 133 8.11 -7.68 0.50
N ASN A 134 7.89 -6.51 1.06
CA ASN A 134 6.87 -6.26 2.05
C ASN A 134 5.59 -5.81 1.34
N ASP A 135 4.52 -6.59 1.48
CA ASP A 135 3.20 -6.29 0.96
C ASP A 135 2.22 -6.09 2.12
N GLU A 136 1.55 -4.97 2.14
CA GLU A 136 0.64 -4.58 3.19
C GLU A 136 -0.71 -4.16 2.63
N VAL A 137 -1.78 -4.52 3.33
CA VAL A 137 -3.14 -4.13 2.98
C VAL A 137 -3.86 -3.65 4.22
N LEU A 138 -4.31 -2.41 4.19
CA LEU A 138 -5.22 -1.86 5.18
C LEU A 138 -6.65 -2.02 4.67
N SER A 139 -7.51 -2.61 5.48
CA SER A 139 -8.91 -2.89 5.14
C SER A 139 -9.80 -2.58 6.33
N GLN A 140 -11.08 -2.30 6.07
CA GLN A 140 -12.10 -2.08 7.09
C GLN A 140 -13.40 -2.76 6.70
N TYR A 141 -14.17 -3.19 7.70
CA TYR A 141 -15.54 -3.63 7.48
C TYR A 141 -16.46 -2.42 7.36
N ASP A 142 -17.43 -2.49 6.46
CA ASP A 142 -18.55 -1.55 6.42
C ASP A 142 -19.70 -1.99 7.34
N ASP A 143 -20.78 -1.21 7.32
CA ASP A 143 -21.98 -1.46 8.11
C ASP A 143 -22.68 -2.78 7.75
N GLU A 144 -22.38 -3.35 6.56
CA GLU A 144 -22.92 -4.61 6.05
C GLU A 144 -21.98 -5.81 6.31
N GLU A 145 -20.95 -5.63 7.15
CA GLU A 145 -19.88 -6.61 7.43
C GLU A 145 -19.06 -7.02 6.18
N VAL A 146 -19.04 -6.20 5.15
CA VAL A 146 -18.23 -6.45 3.96
C VAL A 146 -16.84 -5.82 4.13
N LEU A 147 -15.81 -6.63 3.90
CA LEU A 147 -14.42 -6.17 4.03
C LEU A 147 -13.97 -5.40 2.77
N HIS A 148 -13.68 -4.13 2.93
CA HIS A 148 -13.19 -3.26 1.87
C HIS A 148 -11.73 -2.87 2.04
N SER A 149 -11.00 -2.85 0.94
CA SER A 149 -9.62 -2.34 0.95
C SER A 149 -9.62 -0.81 1.00
N ILE A 150 -8.82 -0.26 1.90
CA ILE A 150 -8.60 1.17 2.06
C ILE A 150 -7.37 1.61 1.28
N VAL A 151 -6.30 0.82 1.37
CA VAL A 151 -5.04 1.11 0.69
C VAL A 151 -4.15 -0.13 0.63
N PHE A 152 -3.43 -0.26 -0.47
CA PHE A 152 -2.33 -1.20 -0.64
C PHE A 152 -1.01 -0.47 -0.49
N TYR A 153 -0.02 -1.17 0.05
CA TYR A 153 1.36 -0.71 0.09
C TYR A 153 2.29 -1.88 -0.19
N SER A 154 3.30 -1.63 -0.98
CA SER A 154 4.28 -2.65 -1.33
C SER A 154 5.65 -2.00 -1.46
N LYS A 155 6.67 -2.59 -0.84
CA LYS A 155 8.02 -2.05 -0.83
C LYS A 155 9.06 -3.17 -0.84
N ASN A 156 10.13 -2.97 -1.60
CA ASN A 156 11.31 -3.81 -1.50
C ASN A 156 12.11 -3.45 -0.24
N MET A 157 12.61 -4.45 0.46
CA MET A 157 13.55 -4.27 1.55
C MET A 157 14.87 -3.68 1.02
N PHE A 158 15.50 -2.85 1.82
CA PHE A 158 16.86 -2.38 1.53
C PHE A 158 17.86 -3.54 1.65
N PHE A 159 18.98 -3.45 0.95
CA PHE A 159 20.01 -4.49 0.97
C PHE A 159 20.47 -4.86 2.40
N ALA A 160 20.65 -3.88 3.26
CA ALA A 160 21.00 -4.09 4.67
C ALA A 160 19.89 -4.84 5.45
N GLU A 161 18.61 -4.54 5.17
CA GLU A 161 17.46 -5.20 5.79
C GLU A 161 17.33 -6.66 5.36
N CYS A 162 17.80 -6.99 4.15
CA CYS A 162 17.81 -8.36 3.63
C CYS A 162 18.73 -9.31 4.41
N ASN A 163 19.70 -8.77 5.17
CA ASN A 163 20.65 -9.56 5.96
C ASN A 163 20.14 -9.82 7.39
N TYR A 164 19.02 -9.24 7.80
CA TYR A 164 18.44 -9.50 9.12
C TYR A 164 17.93 -10.95 9.23
N GLU A 165 17.88 -11.47 10.43
CA GLU A 165 17.19 -12.74 10.70
C GLU A 165 15.71 -12.63 10.38
N ILE A 166 15.05 -13.75 10.14
CA ILE A 166 13.65 -13.77 9.69
C ILE A 166 12.70 -13.09 10.69
N TYR A 167 12.99 -13.24 11.99
CA TYR A 167 12.21 -12.60 13.07
C TYR A 167 12.36 -11.08 13.04
N ASP A 168 13.58 -10.57 12.87
CA ASP A 168 13.86 -9.15 12.79
C ASP A 168 13.27 -8.54 11.53
N LYS A 169 13.34 -9.25 10.40
CA LYS A 169 12.65 -8.81 9.17
C LYS A 169 11.16 -8.63 9.38
N LYS A 170 10.51 -9.62 10.01
CA LYS A 170 9.07 -9.58 10.26
C LYS A 170 8.67 -8.52 11.28
N LEU A 171 9.47 -8.29 12.31
CA LEU A 171 9.26 -7.19 13.24
C LEU A 171 9.46 -5.83 12.55
N LEU A 172 10.49 -5.71 11.72
CA LEU A 172 10.77 -4.49 10.97
C LEU A 172 9.61 -4.09 10.05
N ILE A 173 9.03 -5.04 9.29
CA ILE A 173 7.91 -4.73 8.40
C ILE A 173 6.67 -4.28 9.17
N ILE A 174 6.40 -4.84 10.35
CA ILE A 174 5.33 -4.35 11.22
C ILE A 174 5.55 -2.88 11.56
N ILE A 175 6.76 -2.53 12.02
CA ILE A 175 7.09 -1.16 12.39
C ILE A 175 7.00 -0.23 11.20
N GLN A 176 7.45 -0.68 10.02
CA GLN A 176 7.34 0.10 8.78
C GLN A 176 5.88 0.35 8.41
N ALA A 177 4.99 -0.64 8.55
CA ALA A 177 3.56 -0.51 8.32
C ALA A 177 2.93 0.52 9.27
N PHE A 178 3.17 0.38 10.57
CA PHE A 178 2.66 1.34 11.55
C PHE A 178 3.22 2.75 11.35
N LYS A 179 4.47 2.88 10.98
CA LYS A 179 5.08 4.17 10.64
C LYS A 179 4.46 4.77 9.37
N HIS A 180 4.22 3.95 8.34
CA HIS A 180 3.66 4.40 7.08
C HIS A 180 2.23 4.92 7.23
N TRP A 181 1.42 4.22 8.01
CA TRP A 181 0.02 4.59 8.25
C TRP A 181 -0.21 5.19 9.64
N TRP A 182 0.83 5.71 10.27
CA TRP A 182 0.79 6.26 11.62
C TRP A 182 -0.45 7.14 11.86
N PHE A 183 -0.71 8.09 10.97
CA PHE A 183 -1.83 9.02 11.11
C PHE A 183 -3.20 8.30 11.13
N LYS A 184 -3.39 7.30 10.26
CA LYS A 184 -4.65 6.55 10.22
C LYS A 184 -4.79 5.63 11.44
N LEU A 185 -3.75 4.87 11.75
CA LEU A 185 -3.79 3.86 12.81
C LEU A 185 -3.84 4.47 14.21
N LYS A 186 -3.32 5.69 14.40
CA LYS A 186 -3.39 6.39 15.68
C LYS A 186 -4.76 7.03 15.93
N LEU A 187 -5.51 7.34 14.89
CA LEU A 187 -6.85 7.93 14.99
C LEU A 187 -7.95 6.89 15.22
N THR A 188 -7.66 5.60 15.12
CA THR A 188 -8.69 4.59 15.34
C THR A 188 -8.90 4.33 16.82
N ASP A 189 -10.17 4.37 17.27
CA ASP A 189 -10.56 4.09 18.65
C ASP A 189 -10.66 2.61 18.93
N ILE A 190 -10.79 1.79 17.87
CA ILE A 190 -10.97 0.35 17.95
C ILE A 190 -9.62 -0.35 17.79
N SER A 191 -9.44 -1.47 18.51
CA SER A 191 -8.22 -2.26 18.40
C SER A 191 -8.00 -2.80 16.99
N ILE A 192 -6.83 -2.52 16.42
CA ILE A 192 -6.43 -2.95 15.07
C ILE A 192 -6.15 -4.45 15.08
N LYS A 193 -6.80 -5.21 14.20
CA LYS A 193 -6.50 -6.63 13.99
C LYS A 193 -5.38 -6.77 12.96
N MET A 194 -4.21 -7.18 13.39
CA MET A 194 -3.06 -7.36 12.52
C MET A 194 -2.86 -8.84 12.20
N PHE A 195 -2.92 -9.19 10.91
CA PHE A 195 -2.72 -10.56 10.44
C PHE A 195 -1.34 -10.75 9.84
N ILE A 196 -0.62 -11.77 10.34
CA ILE A 196 0.73 -12.11 9.92
C ILE A 196 0.83 -13.62 9.70
N ASP A 197 1.66 -14.03 8.76
CA ASP A 197 1.90 -15.42 8.36
C ASP A 197 2.86 -16.20 9.29
N HIS A 198 3.31 -15.62 10.41
CA HIS A 198 4.31 -16.23 11.28
C HIS A 198 3.92 -16.25 12.76
N GLN A 199 3.69 -17.46 13.27
CA GLN A 199 3.25 -17.68 14.65
C GLN A 199 4.27 -17.22 15.72
N ALA A 200 5.56 -17.32 15.42
CA ALA A 200 6.62 -16.96 16.38
C ALA A 200 6.67 -15.47 16.76
N LEU A 201 6.05 -14.56 15.99
CA LEU A 201 5.95 -13.15 16.38
C LEU A 201 4.98 -12.92 17.53
N ILE A 202 3.99 -13.79 17.69
CA ILE A 202 3.08 -13.74 18.84
C ILE A 202 3.86 -14.06 20.13
N SER A 203 4.81 -15.00 20.06
CA SER A 203 5.69 -15.34 21.17
C SER A 203 6.67 -14.21 21.48
N LEU A 204 7.27 -13.63 20.44
CA LEU A 204 8.29 -12.57 20.57
C LEU A 204 7.76 -11.33 21.33
N MET A 205 6.48 -11.01 21.16
CA MET A 205 5.83 -9.92 21.91
C MET A 205 5.56 -10.30 23.38
N LYS A 206 5.62 -11.59 23.74
CA LYS A 206 5.45 -12.09 25.11
C LYS A 206 6.77 -12.42 25.79
N ASP A 207 7.84 -12.67 25.01
CA ASP A 207 9.13 -13.08 25.54
C ASP A 207 9.84 -11.91 26.21
N LYS A 208 10.43 -12.19 27.37
CA LYS A 208 11.10 -11.18 28.19
C LYS A 208 12.53 -10.83 27.72
N GLU A 209 13.09 -11.60 26.79
CA GLU A 209 14.49 -11.44 26.34
C GLU A 209 14.58 -10.86 24.93
N LEU A 210 14.18 -9.61 24.80
CA LEU A 210 14.38 -8.85 23.55
C LEU A 210 15.78 -8.25 23.49
N SER A 211 16.42 -8.31 22.34
CA SER A 211 17.66 -7.55 22.07
C SER A 211 17.42 -6.05 22.23
N ARG A 212 18.47 -5.27 22.51
CA ARG A 212 18.38 -3.79 22.60
C ARG A 212 17.76 -3.16 21.34
N HIS A 213 18.01 -3.75 20.19
CA HIS A 213 17.48 -3.29 18.92
C HIS A 213 15.97 -3.58 18.81
N GLN A 214 15.54 -4.79 19.15
CA GLN A 214 14.14 -5.18 19.18
C GLN A 214 13.34 -4.38 20.20
N MET A 215 13.89 -4.12 21.40
CA MET A 215 13.23 -3.26 22.39
C MET A 215 12.93 -1.85 21.87
N ARG A 216 13.89 -1.22 21.18
CA ARG A 216 13.65 0.09 20.54
C ARG A 216 12.56 0.06 19.48
N TRP A 217 12.43 -1.05 18.80
CA TRP A 217 11.41 -1.25 17.79
C TRP A 217 10.03 -1.45 18.41
N VAL A 218 9.93 -2.32 19.40
CA VAL A 218 8.67 -2.59 20.14
C VAL A 218 8.16 -1.32 20.82
N GLN A 219 9.06 -0.51 21.38
CA GLN A 219 8.70 0.76 22.01
C GLN A 219 7.91 1.70 21.07
N LYS A 220 8.19 1.67 19.74
CA LYS A 220 7.43 2.46 18.76
C LYS A 220 6.01 1.96 18.53
N LEU A 221 5.70 0.73 18.93
CA LEU A 221 4.39 0.11 18.77
C LEU A 221 3.50 0.31 20.01
N ILE A 222 4.07 0.72 21.15
CA ILE A 222 3.34 0.88 22.42
C ILE A 222 2.19 1.90 22.29
N ASP A 223 2.36 2.90 21.44
CA ASP A 223 1.36 3.95 21.23
C ASP A 223 0.11 3.49 20.45
N PHE A 224 0.09 2.25 19.98
CA PHE A 224 -0.99 1.74 19.15
C PHE A 224 -1.77 0.62 19.87
N ASN A 225 -3.09 0.68 19.77
CA ASN A 225 -3.96 -0.39 20.23
C ASN A 225 -4.13 -1.43 19.11
N PHE A 226 -3.41 -2.54 19.19
CA PHE A 226 -3.49 -3.60 18.18
C PHE A 226 -3.39 -4.99 18.79
N ARG A 227 -3.88 -5.99 18.04
CA ARG A 227 -3.77 -7.42 18.37
C ARG A 227 -3.18 -8.16 17.17
N ILE A 228 -2.16 -8.99 17.44
CA ILE A 228 -1.56 -9.86 16.43
C ILE A 228 -2.39 -11.13 16.31
N MET A 229 -2.79 -11.45 15.08
CA MET A 229 -3.52 -12.66 14.73
C MET A 229 -2.67 -13.48 13.77
N TYR A 230 -2.51 -14.77 14.05
CA TYR A 230 -1.87 -15.68 13.13
C TYR A 230 -2.80 -16.05 11.98
N TRP A 231 -2.27 -16.02 10.78
CA TRP A 231 -2.99 -16.45 9.59
C TRP A 231 -2.15 -17.40 8.75
N SER A 232 -2.61 -18.65 8.60
CA SER A 232 -1.93 -19.61 7.74
C SER A 232 -2.11 -19.25 6.26
N ASP A 233 -1.06 -19.46 5.44
CA ASP A 233 -1.08 -19.21 3.98
C ASP A 233 -2.26 -19.87 3.26
N LYS A 234 -2.71 -21.05 3.74
CA LYS A 234 -3.87 -21.76 3.19
C LYS A 234 -5.19 -21.00 3.34
N GLN A 235 -5.35 -20.21 4.39
CA GLN A 235 -6.52 -19.37 4.62
C GLN A 235 -6.47 -18.07 3.82
N ASN A 236 -5.27 -17.60 3.51
CA ASN A 236 -5.03 -16.40 2.72
C ASN A 236 -5.59 -16.53 1.28
N ILE A 237 -5.58 -17.74 0.71
CA ILE A 237 -6.09 -18.02 -0.63
C ILE A 237 -7.62 -17.85 -0.70
N LYS A 238 -8.37 -18.25 0.34
CA LYS A 238 -9.85 -18.17 0.37
C LYS A 238 -10.36 -16.72 0.41
N ILE A 239 -9.73 -15.85 1.20
CA ILE A 239 -10.16 -14.44 1.31
C ILE A 239 -9.69 -13.62 0.11
N ASN A 240 -8.58 -13.99 -0.51
CA ASN A 240 -8.18 -13.40 -1.78
C ASN A 240 -9.19 -13.68 -2.92
N ALA A 241 -9.98 -14.74 -2.80
CA ALA A 241 -11.07 -15.05 -3.73
C ALA A 241 -12.36 -14.26 -3.45
N LEU A 242 -12.59 -13.84 -2.19
CA LEU A 242 -13.78 -13.07 -1.78
C LEU A 242 -13.62 -11.55 -1.95
N THR A 243 -12.41 -11.06 -2.19
CA THR A 243 -12.11 -9.63 -2.44
C THR A 243 -11.88 -9.32 -3.94
N ARG A 244 -12.41 -10.19 -4.81
CA ARG A 244 -12.41 -9.97 -6.28
C ARG A 244 -13.60 -9.15 -6.73
#